data_275f2d74dbe26ec3ba622d4f782c04be
#
_entry.id   275f2d74dbe26ec3ba622d4f782c04be
#
_cell.length_a   1.000
_cell.length_b   1.000
_cell.length_c   1.000
_cell.angle_alpha   90.00
_cell.angle_beta   90.00
_cell.angle_gamma   90.00
#
_symmetry.space_group_name_H-M   'P 1'
#
loop_
_entity.id
_entity.type
_entity.pdbx_description
1 polymer ?
#
loop_
_entity_poly.entity_id
_entity_poly.type
_entity_poly.pdbx_seq_one_letter_code
_entity_poly.pdbx_strand_id
1 'polypeptide(L)'
;PASKPKRPEFSSGPCAKRPGWSLAALEGALLGRSHRAKAPKQRLQAVIEKSRAILGMPAEWKLAIVPASDTGAIEMAMWSLLGERPVDVLAWESFGQEWVVDATKQLKLDARVLDAPYGDLPDLAQVDFARDVVFPWNGTTAGVRVPNGDWIPNDRAGLVLCDATSAVFAMDVAWP
;
A
#
# COMPACT_ATOMS: atom_id res chain seq x y z
N PRO A 1 -8.03 -23.65 12.81
CA PRO A 1 -9.48 -23.84 12.81
C PRO A 1 -9.81 -25.32 12.91
N ALA A 2 -10.86 -25.66 13.69
CA ALA A 2 -11.30 -27.05 13.91
C ALA A 2 -11.90 -27.71 12.63
N SER A 3 -12.24 -26.90 11.62
CA SER A 3 -12.74 -27.40 10.34
C SER A 3 -12.16 -26.59 9.18
N LYS A 4 -11.98 -27.25 8.04
CA LYS A 4 -11.60 -26.58 6.79
C LYS A 4 -12.80 -25.81 6.24
N PRO A 5 -12.60 -24.62 5.63
CA PRO A 5 -13.67 -23.92 4.93
C PRO A 5 -14.16 -24.77 3.74
N LYS A 6 -15.44 -24.62 3.38
CA LYS A 6 -16.02 -25.31 2.22
C LYS A 6 -15.32 -24.98 0.89
N ARG A 7 -14.76 -23.77 0.80
CA ARG A 7 -14.03 -23.26 -0.36
C ARG A 7 -12.72 -22.69 0.14
N PRO A 8 -11.64 -23.46 0.08
CA PRO A 8 -10.35 -23.05 0.64
C PRO A 8 -9.47 -22.28 -0.35
N GLU A 9 -9.97 -21.96 -1.54
CA GLU A 9 -9.24 -21.23 -2.56
C GLU A 9 -9.18 -19.74 -2.20
N PHE A 10 -8.19 -19.36 -1.44
CA PHE A 10 -7.89 -17.99 -1.07
C PHE A 10 -6.68 -17.52 -1.88
N SER A 11 -6.89 -17.11 -3.12
CA SER A 11 -5.84 -16.54 -3.94
C SER A 11 -6.07 -15.05 -4.17
N SER A 12 -4.99 -14.30 -4.27
CA SER A 12 -5.01 -12.96 -4.82
C SER A 12 -5.06 -13.01 -6.36
N GLY A 13 -5.48 -11.93 -6.99
CA GLY A 13 -5.61 -11.86 -8.45
C GLY A 13 -6.97 -12.35 -8.94
N PRO A 14 -7.06 -13.05 -10.08
CA PRO A 14 -8.33 -13.50 -10.62
C PRO A 14 -9.07 -14.42 -9.67
N CYS A 15 -10.12 -13.93 -9.05
CA CYS A 15 -10.95 -14.70 -8.14
C CYS A 15 -12.37 -14.86 -8.69
N ALA A 16 -13.12 -15.81 -8.15
CA ALA A 16 -14.51 -16.02 -8.51
C ALA A 16 -15.31 -14.73 -8.24
N LYS A 17 -16.22 -14.42 -9.15
CA LYS A 17 -17.15 -13.30 -8.95
C LYS A 17 -18.01 -13.54 -7.71
N ARG A 18 -18.42 -12.45 -7.05
CA ARG A 18 -19.34 -12.51 -5.91
C ARG A 18 -20.62 -13.28 -6.27
N PRO A 19 -21.28 -13.96 -5.35
CA PRO A 19 -22.58 -14.57 -5.60
C PRO A 19 -23.57 -13.57 -6.24
N GLY A 20 -24.32 -14.04 -7.23
CA GLY A 20 -25.30 -13.20 -7.96
C GLY A 20 -24.73 -12.20 -8.95
N TRP A 21 -23.40 -12.19 -9.18
CA TRP A 21 -22.82 -11.36 -10.22
C TRP A 21 -23.20 -11.86 -11.61
N SER A 22 -23.54 -10.93 -12.50
CA SER A 22 -23.78 -11.17 -13.92
C SER A 22 -23.28 -9.99 -14.75
N LEU A 23 -23.25 -10.11 -16.07
CA LEU A 23 -22.87 -9.04 -16.96
C LEU A 23 -23.78 -7.81 -16.84
N ALA A 24 -25.00 -7.96 -16.32
CA ALA A 24 -25.90 -6.84 -16.02
C ALA A 24 -25.28 -5.83 -15.04
N ALA A 25 -24.31 -6.26 -14.20
CA ALA A 25 -23.56 -5.35 -13.33
C ALA A 25 -22.71 -4.32 -14.12
N LEU A 26 -22.48 -4.55 -15.40
CA LEU A 26 -21.75 -3.64 -16.30
C LEU A 26 -22.68 -2.76 -17.13
N GLU A 27 -24.01 -2.89 -16.99
CA GLU A 27 -24.97 -1.99 -17.63
C GLU A 27 -24.72 -0.55 -17.16
N GLY A 28 -24.68 0.36 -18.10
CA GLY A 28 -24.35 1.76 -17.81
C GLY A 28 -22.84 2.05 -17.65
N ALA A 29 -21.96 1.08 -17.94
CA ALA A 29 -20.53 1.35 -18.07
C ALA A 29 -20.28 2.38 -19.17
N LEU A 30 -19.41 3.36 -18.90
CA LEU A 30 -19.12 4.47 -19.82
C LEU A 30 -18.11 4.06 -20.89
N LEU A 31 -18.43 3.02 -21.66
CA LEU A 31 -17.57 2.50 -22.71
C LEU A 31 -17.41 3.48 -23.86
N GLY A 32 -16.26 3.47 -24.53
CA GLY A 32 -15.97 4.33 -25.69
C GLY A 32 -15.91 5.83 -25.37
N ARG A 33 -15.80 6.21 -24.11
CA ARG A 33 -15.70 7.60 -23.65
C ARG A 33 -14.34 7.91 -23.08
N SER A 34 -13.85 9.13 -23.30
CA SER A 34 -12.65 9.63 -22.62
C SER A 34 -12.91 9.76 -21.12
N HIS A 35 -11.95 9.34 -20.29
CA HIS A 35 -11.97 9.59 -18.85
C HIS A 35 -12.02 11.10 -18.49
N ARG A 36 -11.65 11.98 -19.44
CA ARG A 36 -11.69 13.44 -19.28
C ARG A 36 -13.09 14.04 -19.51
N ALA A 37 -14.04 13.28 -20.09
CA ALA A 37 -15.41 13.74 -20.25
C ALA A 37 -16.12 13.89 -18.89
N LYS A 38 -17.18 14.71 -18.83
CA LYS A 38 -17.86 15.06 -17.57
C LYS A 38 -18.33 13.84 -16.78
N ALA A 39 -19.05 12.92 -17.42
CA ALA A 39 -19.61 11.75 -16.73
C ALA A 39 -18.51 10.77 -16.21
N PRO A 40 -17.47 10.38 -16.99
CA PRO A 40 -16.36 9.62 -16.47
C PRO A 40 -15.61 10.30 -15.31
N LYS A 41 -15.37 11.61 -15.38
CA LYS A 41 -14.76 12.36 -14.26
C LYS A 41 -15.60 12.26 -12.99
N GLN A 42 -16.90 12.39 -13.08
CA GLN A 42 -17.80 12.24 -11.93
C GLN A 42 -17.74 10.82 -11.35
N ARG A 43 -17.60 9.78 -12.20
CA ARG A 43 -17.43 8.41 -11.73
C ARG A 43 -16.11 8.20 -11.00
N LEU A 44 -14.99 8.75 -11.51
CA LEU A 44 -13.70 8.71 -10.86
C LEU A 44 -13.72 9.47 -9.53
N GLN A 45 -14.33 10.65 -9.50
CA GLN A 45 -14.51 11.40 -8.26
C GLN A 45 -15.31 10.61 -7.22
N ALA A 46 -16.39 9.94 -7.64
CA ALA A 46 -17.18 9.10 -6.75
C ALA A 46 -16.37 7.90 -6.20
N VAL A 47 -15.43 7.35 -6.95
CA VAL A 47 -14.51 6.32 -6.46
C VAL A 47 -13.62 6.88 -5.35
N ILE A 48 -13.01 8.05 -5.55
CA ILE A 48 -12.17 8.72 -4.55
C ILE A 48 -12.97 8.98 -3.27
N GLU A 49 -14.16 9.56 -3.39
CA GLU A 49 -15.01 9.90 -2.24
C GLU A 49 -15.45 8.65 -1.45
N LYS A 50 -15.87 7.60 -2.15
CA LYS A 50 -16.24 6.34 -1.52
C LYS A 50 -15.05 5.66 -0.83
N SER A 51 -13.89 5.66 -1.46
CA SER A 51 -12.68 5.09 -0.86
C SER A 51 -12.30 5.84 0.41
N ARG A 52 -12.32 7.18 0.39
CA ARG A 52 -12.08 8.00 1.57
C ARG A 52 -13.06 7.69 2.70
N ALA A 53 -14.35 7.58 2.37
CA ALA A 53 -15.40 7.30 3.34
C ALA A 53 -15.25 5.90 3.97
N ILE A 54 -14.96 4.87 3.16
CA ILE A 54 -14.77 3.50 3.64
C ILE A 54 -13.52 3.40 4.54
N LEU A 55 -12.45 4.10 4.19
CA LEU A 55 -11.21 4.11 4.93
C LEU A 55 -11.25 5.03 6.16
N GLY A 56 -12.31 5.78 6.38
CA GLY A 56 -12.39 6.77 7.47
C GLY A 56 -11.30 7.84 7.37
N MET A 57 -10.86 8.18 6.15
CA MET A 57 -9.71 9.02 5.90
C MET A 57 -9.96 10.46 6.33
N PRO A 58 -9.06 11.11 7.11
CA PRO A 58 -9.21 12.49 7.53
C PRO A 58 -9.41 13.46 6.35
N ALA A 59 -10.12 14.56 6.58
CA ALA A 59 -10.51 15.47 5.51
C ALA A 59 -9.31 16.16 4.83
N GLU A 60 -8.27 16.46 5.59
CA GLU A 60 -7.04 17.09 5.14
C GLU A 60 -6.14 16.16 4.31
N TRP A 61 -6.31 14.86 4.43
CA TRP A 61 -5.55 13.87 3.67
C TRP A 61 -6.01 13.82 2.21
N LYS A 62 -5.10 13.52 1.33
CA LYS A 62 -5.37 13.43 -0.11
C LYS A 62 -5.31 11.98 -0.59
N LEU A 63 -6.24 11.63 -1.46
CA LEU A 63 -6.27 10.36 -2.15
C LEU A 63 -6.16 10.63 -3.66
N ALA A 64 -5.25 9.92 -4.30
CA ALA A 64 -5.08 9.97 -5.75
C ALA A 64 -5.16 8.56 -6.35
N ILE A 65 -5.71 8.47 -7.55
CA ILE A 65 -5.65 7.28 -8.39
C ILE A 65 -4.53 7.51 -9.38
N VAL A 66 -3.53 6.65 -9.37
CA VAL A 66 -2.38 6.71 -10.27
C VAL A 66 -2.40 5.53 -11.24
N PRO A 67 -1.74 5.62 -12.41
CA PRO A 67 -1.64 4.51 -13.36
C PRO A 67 -0.71 3.41 -12.84
N ALA A 68 -0.79 2.24 -13.48
CA ALA A 68 -0.11 0.99 -13.19
C ALA A 68 -0.66 0.27 -11.95
N SER A 69 0.18 -0.50 -11.25
CA SER A 69 -0.18 -1.27 -10.05
C SER A 69 0.21 -0.51 -8.78
N ASP A 70 0.08 -1.17 -7.62
CA ASP A 70 0.65 -0.73 -6.35
C ASP A 70 2.17 -0.49 -6.46
N THR A 71 2.91 -1.38 -7.15
CA THR A 71 4.33 -1.18 -7.47
C THR A 71 4.54 0.20 -8.08
N GLY A 72 3.79 0.53 -9.14
CA GLY A 72 3.89 1.85 -9.77
C GLY A 72 3.52 3.01 -8.85
N ALA A 73 2.62 2.81 -7.87
CA ALA A 73 2.28 3.84 -6.91
C ALA A 73 3.40 4.09 -5.89
N ILE A 74 4.00 3.02 -5.35
CA ILE A 74 5.12 3.10 -4.41
C ILE A 74 6.37 3.63 -5.12
N GLU A 75 6.72 3.11 -6.28
CA GLU A 75 7.83 3.64 -7.10
C GLU A 75 7.64 5.14 -7.38
N MET A 76 6.45 5.56 -7.79
CA MET A 76 6.17 6.98 -8.03
C MET A 76 6.45 7.82 -6.77
N ALA A 77 6.06 7.34 -5.59
CA ALA A 77 6.35 8.01 -4.32
C ALA A 77 7.86 8.04 -4.04
N MET A 78 8.54 6.90 -4.16
CA MET A 78 9.99 6.80 -3.92
C MET A 78 10.78 7.69 -4.87
N TRP A 79 10.51 7.64 -6.18
CA TRP A 79 11.20 8.45 -7.20
C TRP A 79 10.94 9.96 -7.08
N SER A 80 9.79 10.35 -6.52
CA SER A 80 9.40 11.75 -6.41
C SER A 80 9.77 12.40 -5.09
N LEU A 81 9.86 11.64 -4.01
CA LEU A 81 9.94 12.17 -2.66
C LEU A 81 11.26 11.87 -1.95
N LEU A 82 11.96 10.79 -2.33
CA LEU A 82 13.21 10.40 -1.68
C LEU A 82 14.44 11.03 -2.37
N GLY A 83 15.55 11.10 -1.62
CA GLY A 83 16.86 11.54 -2.11
C GLY A 83 17.39 12.82 -1.48
N GLU A 84 16.56 13.58 -0.77
CA GLU A 84 17.03 14.72 0.01
C GLU A 84 17.70 14.28 1.32
N ARG A 85 17.16 13.19 1.91
CA ARG A 85 17.68 12.57 3.13
C ARG A 85 18.13 11.16 2.89
N PRO A 86 19.01 10.63 3.74
CA PRO A 86 19.24 9.18 3.82
C PRO A 86 17.91 8.46 4.12
N VAL A 87 17.82 7.17 3.76
CA VAL A 87 16.58 6.41 3.93
C VAL A 87 16.80 5.12 4.71
N ASP A 88 15.87 4.78 5.61
CA ASP A 88 15.75 3.47 6.22
C ASP A 88 14.71 2.66 5.46
N VAL A 89 15.09 1.49 4.94
CA VAL A 89 14.19 0.59 4.23
C VAL A 89 14.02 -0.67 5.05
N LEU A 90 12.78 -0.94 5.48
CA LEU A 90 12.46 -2.14 6.26
C LEU A 90 11.95 -3.23 5.33
N ALA A 91 12.46 -4.46 5.48
CA ALA A 91 12.04 -5.59 4.67
C ALA A 91 12.08 -6.90 5.47
N TRP A 92 11.06 -7.75 5.30
CA TRP A 92 10.98 -9.06 5.94
C TRP A 92 10.26 -10.09 5.05
N GLU A 93 10.10 -9.75 3.76
CA GLU A 93 9.53 -10.63 2.75
C GLU A 93 9.81 -10.08 1.33
N SER A 94 9.34 -10.76 0.30
CA SER A 94 9.74 -10.51 -1.09
C SER A 94 9.41 -9.10 -1.59
N PHE A 95 8.22 -8.56 -1.30
CA PHE A 95 7.85 -7.22 -1.78
C PHE A 95 8.67 -6.12 -1.10
N GLY A 96 8.87 -6.23 0.22
CA GLY A 96 9.78 -5.33 0.94
C GLY A 96 11.21 -5.36 0.37
N GLN A 97 11.69 -6.53 -0.07
CA GLN A 97 12.99 -6.64 -0.73
C GLN A 97 13.02 -5.95 -2.10
N GLU A 98 11.91 -5.87 -2.82
CA GLU A 98 11.84 -5.07 -4.07
C GLU A 98 12.08 -3.60 -3.78
N TRP A 99 11.49 -3.04 -2.72
CA TRP A 99 11.76 -1.66 -2.29
C TRP A 99 13.21 -1.42 -1.86
N VAL A 100 13.86 -2.43 -1.26
CA VAL A 100 15.31 -2.39 -0.99
C VAL A 100 16.10 -2.30 -2.29
N VAL A 101 15.74 -3.09 -3.29
CA VAL A 101 16.40 -3.05 -4.61
C VAL A 101 16.21 -1.67 -5.26
N ASP A 102 15.01 -1.12 -5.21
CA ASP A 102 14.72 0.19 -5.76
C ASP A 102 15.54 1.29 -5.09
N ALA A 103 15.54 1.34 -3.76
CA ALA A 103 16.30 2.33 -3.03
C ALA A 103 17.81 2.23 -3.28
N THR A 104 18.36 0.99 -3.26
CA THR A 104 19.82 0.78 -3.29
C THR A 104 20.40 0.67 -4.69
N LYS A 105 19.68 0.06 -5.65
CA LYS A 105 20.20 -0.25 -7.00
C LYS A 105 19.68 0.71 -8.05
N GLN A 106 18.39 1.04 -8.01
CA GLN A 106 17.79 1.91 -9.02
C GLN A 106 18.02 3.38 -8.67
N LEU A 107 17.61 3.82 -7.51
CA LEU A 107 17.74 5.20 -7.03
C LEU A 107 19.15 5.50 -6.48
N LYS A 108 19.88 4.47 -6.03
CA LYS A 108 21.24 4.59 -5.45
C LYS A 108 21.30 5.57 -4.28
N LEU A 109 20.28 5.49 -3.42
CA LEU A 109 20.17 6.33 -2.24
C LEU A 109 21.18 5.91 -1.15
N ASP A 110 21.49 6.81 -0.24
CA ASP A 110 22.13 6.47 1.04
C ASP A 110 21.12 5.71 1.90
N ALA A 111 21.00 4.40 1.64
CA ALA A 111 20.01 3.54 2.22
C ALA A 111 20.61 2.63 3.30
N ARG A 112 19.96 2.60 4.48
CA ARG A 112 20.18 1.58 5.51
C ARG A 112 19.03 0.59 5.44
N VAL A 113 19.37 -0.69 5.33
CA VAL A 113 18.39 -1.77 5.27
C VAL A 113 18.23 -2.37 6.67
N LEU A 114 17.00 -2.39 7.15
CA LEU A 114 16.60 -3.08 8.38
C LEU A 114 15.75 -4.30 7.96
N ASP A 115 16.36 -5.46 7.92
CA ASP A 115 15.72 -6.69 7.45
C ASP A 115 15.53 -7.73 8.56
N ALA A 116 14.60 -8.64 8.32
CA ALA A 116 14.36 -9.81 9.14
C ALA A 116 14.04 -11.02 8.25
N PRO A 117 14.29 -12.25 8.73
CA PRO A 117 13.89 -13.45 8.02
C PRO A 117 12.37 -13.59 7.98
N TYR A 118 11.88 -14.45 7.05
CA TYR A 118 10.46 -14.79 6.98
C TYR A 118 9.94 -15.31 8.33
N GLY A 119 8.83 -14.72 8.78
CA GLY A 119 8.21 -15.03 10.07
C GLY A 119 8.55 -14.06 11.20
N ASP A 120 9.56 -13.22 11.01
CA ASP A 120 9.99 -12.22 11.98
C ASP A 120 9.76 -10.80 11.45
N LEU A 121 9.79 -9.82 12.35
CA LEU A 121 9.74 -8.40 12.06
C LEU A 121 11.09 -7.77 12.41
N PRO A 122 11.61 -6.83 11.59
CA PRO A 122 12.76 -6.04 11.98
C PRO A 122 12.51 -5.30 13.30
N ASP A 123 13.57 -5.05 14.06
CA ASP A 123 13.47 -4.27 15.28
C ASP A 123 13.13 -2.81 14.95
N LEU A 124 11.85 -2.45 15.13
CA LEU A 124 11.33 -1.12 14.85
C LEU A 124 11.96 0.00 15.70
N ALA A 125 12.56 -0.34 16.85
CA ALA A 125 13.26 0.62 17.70
C ALA A 125 14.57 1.13 17.09
N GLN A 126 15.08 0.46 16.07
CA GLN A 126 16.28 0.87 15.35
C GLN A 126 16.01 1.90 14.24
N VAL A 127 14.76 2.17 13.91
CA VAL A 127 14.41 3.13 12.86
C VAL A 127 14.78 4.55 13.28
N ASP A 128 15.49 5.25 12.41
CA ASP A 128 15.88 6.64 12.62
C ASP A 128 14.94 7.58 11.85
N PHE A 129 14.05 8.22 12.54
CA PHE A 129 13.06 9.15 11.94
C PHE A 129 13.62 10.53 11.57
N ALA A 130 14.92 10.77 11.73
CA ALA A 130 15.62 11.85 11.04
C ALA A 130 15.89 11.51 9.56
N ARG A 131 15.85 10.24 9.21
CA ARG A 131 15.93 9.68 7.86
C ARG A 131 14.53 9.51 7.28
N ASP A 132 14.41 9.42 5.97
CA ASP A 132 13.18 8.94 5.34
C ASP A 132 13.01 7.44 5.61
N VAL A 133 11.78 6.96 5.69
CA VAL A 133 11.48 5.56 6.01
C VAL A 133 10.58 4.96 4.95
N VAL A 134 10.91 3.76 4.46
CA VAL A 134 10.07 2.97 3.54
C VAL A 134 9.84 1.60 4.16
N PHE A 135 8.59 1.17 4.25
CA PHE A 135 8.26 -0.14 4.80
C PHE A 135 6.92 -0.68 4.30
N PRO A 136 6.71 -2.00 4.21
CA PRO A 136 5.39 -2.59 4.03
C PRO A 136 4.63 -2.63 5.36
N TRP A 137 3.31 -2.36 5.35
CA TRP A 137 2.49 -2.52 6.56
C TRP A 137 2.46 -3.98 7.04
N ASN A 138 2.38 -4.88 6.08
CA ASN A 138 2.47 -6.31 6.32
C ASN A 138 3.25 -6.99 5.21
N GLY A 139 3.95 -8.05 5.55
CA GLY A 139 4.58 -8.93 4.58
C GLY A 139 3.55 -9.86 3.96
N THR A 140 3.13 -9.57 2.73
CA THR A 140 2.12 -10.36 2.00
C THR A 140 2.49 -11.83 1.92
N THR A 141 3.76 -12.14 1.72
CA THR A 141 4.29 -13.49 1.58
C THR A 141 4.76 -14.11 2.89
N ALA A 142 4.98 -13.31 3.93
CA ALA A 142 5.43 -13.77 5.24
C ALA A 142 4.31 -13.86 6.29
N GLY A 143 3.19 -13.13 6.08
CA GLY A 143 2.09 -13.07 7.03
C GLY A 143 2.38 -12.25 8.29
N VAL A 144 3.55 -11.62 8.40
CA VAL A 144 3.95 -10.77 9.53
C VAL A 144 3.61 -9.32 9.21
N ARG A 145 3.09 -8.58 10.20
CA ARG A 145 2.75 -7.16 10.04
C ARG A 145 3.32 -6.34 11.19
N VAL A 146 3.48 -5.05 10.97
CA VAL A 146 3.71 -4.11 12.07
C VAL A 146 2.53 -4.15 13.05
N PRO A 147 2.75 -3.99 14.36
CA PRO A 147 1.67 -4.11 15.36
C PRO A 147 0.61 -3.01 15.18
N ASN A 148 1.04 -1.80 14.94
CA ASN A 148 0.24 -0.57 14.76
C ASN A 148 1.12 0.54 14.17
N GLY A 149 0.66 1.80 14.21
CA GLY A 149 1.43 2.98 13.78
C GLY A 149 2.11 3.74 14.92
N ASP A 150 1.97 3.31 16.19
CA ASP A 150 2.42 4.07 17.38
C ASP A 150 3.95 4.20 17.48
N TRP A 151 4.68 3.35 16.76
CA TRP A 151 6.14 3.43 16.68
C TRP A 151 6.63 4.58 15.78
N ILE A 152 5.74 5.23 15.04
CA ILE A 152 6.06 6.33 14.13
C ILE A 152 5.79 7.65 14.86
N PRO A 153 6.82 8.43 15.24
CA PRO A 153 6.62 9.69 15.96
C PRO A 153 6.00 10.77 15.08
N ASN A 154 5.16 11.61 15.67
CA ASN A 154 4.48 12.70 14.96
C ASN A 154 5.42 13.86 14.63
N ASP A 155 6.46 14.07 15.44
CA ASP A 155 7.46 15.15 15.31
C ASP A 155 8.69 14.73 14.49
N ARG A 156 8.57 13.70 13.68
CA ARG A 156 9.65 13.20 12.81
C ARG A 156 10.08 14.23 11.77
N ALA A 157 11.37 14.23 11.44
CA ALA A 157 11.93 15.07 10.38
C ALA A 157 11.84 14.41 8.99
N GLY A 158 11.96 13.07 8.94
CA GLY A 158 11.92 12.31 7.71
C GLY A 158 10.49 12.00 7.22
N LEU A 159 10.37 11.70 5.94
CA LEU A 159 9.15 11.18 5.34
C LEU A 159 8.95 9.71 5.72
N VAL A 160 7.70 9.27 5.74
CA VAL A 160 7.34 7.86 5.93
C VAL A 160 6.48 7.39 4.78
N LEU A 161 6.98 6.44 4.02
CA LEU A 161 6.31 5.80 2.90
C LEU A 161 5.94 4.38 3.32
N CYS A 162 4.65 4.09 3.35
CA CYS A 162 4.14 2.78 3.75
C CYS A 162 3.40 2.11 2.59
N ASP A 163 3.89 0.94 2.18
CA ASP A 163 3.14 0.04 1.31
C ASP A 163 2.10 -0.71 2.15
N ALA A 164 0.85 -0.36 1.99
CA ALA A 164 -0.28 -0.98 2.69
C ALA A 164 -1.24 -1.72 1.75
N THR A 165 -0.77 -2.12 0.58
CA THR A 165 -1.57 -2.70 -0.51
C THR A 165 -2.44 -3.86 -0.05
N SER A 166 -1.89 -4.83 0.66
CA SER A 166 -2.65 -5.98 1.15
C SER A 166 -3.30 -5.76 2.52
N ALA A 167 -3.09 -4.60 3.14
CA ALA A 167 -3.71 -4.21 4.40
C ALA A 167 -4.95 -3.35 4.20
N VAL A 168 -4.87 -2.36 3.33
CA VAL A 168 -5.96 -1.42 3.06
C VAL A 168 -7.20 -2.17 2.57
N PHE A 169 -8.35 -1.86 3.16
CA PHE A 169 -9.66 -2.55 3.01
C PHE A 169 -9.74 -3.97 3.63
N ALA A 170 -8.65 -4.55 4.08
CA ALA A 170 -8.63 -5.89 4.68
C ALA A 170 -8.36 -5.86 6.18
N MET A 171 -7.73 -4.83 6.67
CA MET A 171 -7.34 -4.62 8.07
C MET A 171 -7.74 -3.21 8.52
N ASP A 172 -7.89 -3.02 9.82
CA ASP A 172 -7.98 -1.69 10.40
C ASP A 172 -6.60 -1.05 10.37
N VAL A 173 -6.46 -0.01 9.58
CA VAL A 173 -5.26 0.82 9.50
C VAL A 173 -5.59 2.15 10.18
N ALA A 174 -4.94 2.42 11.30
CA ALA A 174 -5.10 3.69 11.99
C ALA A 174 -4.40 4.80 11.19
N TRP A 175 -5.11 5.92 11.01
CA TRP A 175 -4.52 7.12 10.44
C TRP A 175 -3.81 7.90 11.56
N PRO A 176 -2.57 8.35 11.35
CA PRO A 176 -1.84 9.18 12.31
C PRO A 176 -2.42 10.59 12.45
#